data_934ed5aa0c3ec9e00896b68e5e2f529e
#
_entry.id   934ed5aa0c3ec9e00896b68e5e2f529e
#
_cell.length_a   1.000
_cell.length_b   1.000
_cell.length_c   1.000
_cell.angle_alpha   90.00
_cell.angle_beta   90.00
_cell.angle_gamma   90.00
#
_symmetry.space_group_name_H-M   'P 1'
#
loop_
_entity.id
_entity.type
_entity.pdbx_description
1 polymer ?
#
loop_
_entity_poly.entity_id
_entity_poly.type
_entity_poly.pdbx_seq_one_letter_code
_entity_poly.pdbx_strand_id
1 'polypeptide(L)'
;MSAFTVFIIILLLLVGPSLFVVIGKQREKSIPKRPSAALPVTEDETVLDRHWQTIKNGWSEKNALCLLHSNLDAFAVRVAAARAAGRSLDLMYYMWNADLTGRLMMREVIAAADRGVRVRLLLDDLGVSMSDRIFHAIDSHPNIELRLFNPTRARENMLHRGMELLLRFRSVNR
;
A
#
# COMPACT_ATOMS: atom_id res chain seq x y z
N MET A 1 -7.37 9.47 -48.16
CA MET A 1 -6.24 8.79 -47.48
C MET A 1 -5.87 7.58 -48.32
N SER A 2 -4.57 7.38 -48.60
CA SER A 2 -4.14 6.20 -49.34
C SER A 2 -4.28 4.95 -48.46
N ALA A 3 -4.50 3.78 -49.08
CA ALA A 3 -4.56 2.50 -48.35
C ALA A 3 -3.29 2.27 -47.49
N PHE A 4 -2.16 2.74 -47.94
CA PHE A 4 -0.89 2.73 -47.24
C PHE A 4 -0.91 3.56 -45.94
N THR A 5 -1.52 4.75 -45.97
CA THR A 5 -1.66 5.62 -44.77
C THR A 5 -2.55 4.96 -43.73
N VAL A 6 -3.65 4.32 -44.15
CA VAL A 6 -4.57 3.59 -43.26
C VAL A 6 -3.87 2.41 -42.62
N PHE A 7 -3.08 1.66 -43.42
CA PHE A 7 -2.30 0.52 -42.91
C PHE A 7 -1.28 0.94 -41.86
N ILE A 8 -0.54 2.03 -42.08
CA ILE A 8 0.42 2.55 -41.06
C ILE A 8 -0.30 2.96 -39.78
N ILE A 9 -1.43 3.63 -39.86
CA ILE A 9 -2.20 4.04 -38.68
C ILE A 9 -2.65 2.82 -37.88
N ILE A 10 -3.20 1.80 -38.55
CA ILE A 10 -3.62 0.56 -37.90
C ILE A 10 -2.42 -0.14 -37.25
N LEU A 11 -1.29 -0.20 -37.93
CA LEU A 11 -0.07 -0.81 -37.42
C LEU A 11 0.42 -0.07 -36.15
N LEU A 12 0.44 1.26 -36.16
CA LEU A 12 0.83 2.08 -35.00
C LEU A 12 -0.12 1.91 -33.83
N LEU A 13 -1.44 1.80 -34.10
CA LEU A 13 -2.45 1.57 -33.06
C LEU A 13 -2.37 0.19 -32.42
N LEU A 14 -1.90 -0.81 -33.14
CA LEU A 14 -1.75 -2.18 -32.64
C LEU A 14 -0.38 -2.42 -31.97
N VAL A 15 0.70 -1.94 -32.59
CA VAL A 15 2.07 -2.20 -32.14
C VAL A 15 2.48 -1.25 -31.02
N GLY A 16 2.07 0.00 -31.07
CA GLY A 16 2.44 1.01 -30.07
C GLY A 16 2.04 0.64 -28.64
N PRO A 17 0.77 0.30 -28.37
CA PRO A 17 0.33 -0.16 -27.05
C PRO A 17 1.02 -1.43 -26.60
N SER A 18 1.23 -2.38 -27.50
CA SER A 18 1.91 -3.66 -27.19
C SER A 18 3.35 -3.43 -26.78
N LEU A 19 4.07 -2.60 -27.51
CA LEU A 19 5.46 -2.23 -27.20
C LEU A 19 5.56 -1.49 -25.85
N PHE A 20 4.62 -0.57 -25.58
CA PHE A 20 4.53 0.15 -24.31
C PHE A 20 4.36 -0.81 -23.11
N VAL A 21 3.49 -1.82 -23.25
CA VAL A 21 3.28 -2.85 -22.22
C VAL A 21 4.53 -3.69 -22.01
N VAL A 22 5.20 -4.12 -23.10
CA VAL A 22 6.42 -4.94 -23.03
C VAL A 22 7.56 -4.17 -22.36
N ILE A 23 7.84 -2.94 -22.81
CA ILE A 23 8.85 -2.08 -22.19
C ILE A 23 8.53 -1.84 -20.72
N GLY A 24 7.25 -1.69 -20.42
CA GLY A 24 6.75 -1.54 -19.08
C GLY A 24 7.07 -2.70 -18.17
N LYS A 25 6.76 -3.91 -18.59
CA LYS A 25 7.06 -5.15 -17.84
C LYS A 25 8.57 -5.36 -17.67
N GLN A 26 9.36 -4.99 -18.65
CA GLN A 26 10.81 -5.12 -18.58
C GLN A 26 11.43 -4.17 -17.55
N ARG A 27 10.94 -2.92 -17.48
CA ARG A 27 11.36 -1.95 -16.45
C ARG A 27 10.93 -2.37 -15.04
N GLU A 28 9.74 -2.94 -14.88
CA GLU A 28 9.26 -3.45 -13.58
C GLU A 28 10.14 -4.59 -13.05
N LYS A 29 10.62 -5.48 -13.94
CA LYS A 29 11.55 -6.56 -13.58
C LYS A 29 12.94 -6.06 -13.18
N SER A 30 13.36 -4.90 -13.67
CA SER A 30 14.68 -4.30 -13.37
C SER A 30 14.71 -3.48 -12.08
N ILE A 31 13.56 -3.24 -11.42
CA ILE A 31 13.53 -2.54 -10.14
C ILE A 31 14.05 -3.49 -9.05
N PRO A 32 15.10 -3.12 -8.29
CA PRO A 32 15.61 -3.95 -7.22
C PRO A 32 14.51 -4.23 -6.19
N LYS A 33 14.17 -5.49 -6.02
CA LYS A 33 13.21 -5.91 -4.98
C LYS A 33 13.95 -5.87 -3.64
N ARG A 34 13.63 -4.90 -2.79
CA ARG A 34 14.09 -4.91 -1.40
C ARG A 34 13.27 -5.94 -0.63
N PRO A 35 13.89 -6.98 -0.06
CA PRO A 35 13.19 -7.93 0.78
C PRO A 35 12.67 -7.20 2.01
N SER A 36 11.43 -7.46 2.38
CA SER A 36 10.82 -6.93 3.59
C SER A 36 10.05 -8.05 4.28
N ALA A 37 10.34 -8.26 5.56
CA ALA A 37 9.71 -9.28 6.38
C ALA A 37 9.18 -8.66 7.67
N ALA A 38 8.19 -9.30 8.29
CA ALA A 38 7.78 -8.96 9.65
C ALA A 38 8.95 -9.15 10.61
N LEU A 39 8.98 -8.37 11.67
CA LEU A 39 9.92 -8.62 12.76
C LEU A 39 9.59 -9.96 13.43
N PRO A 40 10.59 -10.70 13.91
CA PRO A 40 10.34 -11.90 14.67
C PRO A 40 9.53 -11.59 15.93
N VAL A 41 8.71 -12.55 16.36
CA VAL A 41 7.99 -12.44 17.63
C VAL A 41 9.00 -12.47 18.77
N THR A 42 8.89 -11.51 19.68
CA THR A 42 9.68 -11.43 20.91
C THR A 42 8.74 -11.45 22.10
N GLU A 43 9.27 -11.87 23.24
CA GLU A 43 8.55 -11.87 24.51
C GLU A 43 9.01 -10.67 25.34
N ASP A 44 8.09 -9.95 25.97
CA ASP A 44 8.33 -8.88 26.93
C ASP A 44 8.96 -7.55 26.47
N GLU A 45 9.15 -7.31 25.19
CA GLU A 45 9.77 -6.05 24.73
C GLU A 45 8.81 -4.86 24.75
N THR A 46 7.52 -5.09 24.49
CA THR A 46 6.52 -4.02 24.41
C THR A 46 5.38 -4.17 25.40
N VAL A 47 4.61 -3.10 25.59
CA VAL A 47 3.38 -3.17 26.40
C VAL A 47 2.38 -4.17 25.82
N LEU A 48 2.30 -4.26 24.50
CA LEU A 48 1.42 -5.24 23.82
C LEU A 48 1.89 -6.67 24.04
N ASP A 49 3.19 -6.94 24.00
CA ASP A 49 3.75 -8.27 24.25
C ASP A 49 3.41 -8.72 25.67
N ARG A 50 3.65 -7.86 26.67
CA ARG A 50 3.32 -8.15 28.08
C ARG A 50 1.82 -8.37 28.30
N HIS A 51 0.99 -7.54 27.66
CA HIS A 51 -0.47 -7.71 27.75
C HIS A 51 -0.92 -9.02 27.10
N TRP A 52 -0.32 -9.37 25.95
CA TRP A 52 -0.58 -10.64 25.28
C TRP A 52 -0.20 -11.83 26.14
N GLN A 53 0.93 -11.80 26.83
CA GLN A 53 1.35 -12.88 27.73
C GLN A 53 0.33 -13.11 28.87
N THR A 54 -0.28 -12.07 29.41
CA THR A 54 -1.32 -12.24 30.44
C THR A 54 -2.59 -12.90 29.92
N ILE A 55 -2.94 -12.70 28.66
CA ILE A 55 -4.12 -13.28 28.00
C ILE A 55 -3.84 -14.71 27.51
N LYS A 56 -2.62 -14.97 26.99
CA LYS A 56 -2.21 -16.21 26.35
C LYS A 56 -2.36 -17.44 27.25
N ASN A 57 -2.15 -17.31 28.56
CA ASN A 57 -2.19 -18.43 29.53
C ASN A 57 -3.53 -19.17 29.55
N GLY A 58 -4.62 -18.59 29.08
CA GLY A 58 -5.92 -19.25 28.92
C GLY A 58 -6.28 -19.63 27.47
N TRP A 59 -5.44 -19.27 26.48
CA TRP A 59 -5.82 -19.29 25.05
C TRP A 59 -4.73 -19.85 24.13
N SER A 60 -3.78 -20.62 24.64
CA SER A 60 -2.54 -21.01 23.96
C SER A 60 -2.71 -21.68 22.59
N GLU A 61 -3.89 -22.24 22.27
CA GLU A 61 -4.19 -22.89 21.00
C GLU A 61 -5.48 -22.36 20.34
N LYS A 62 -5.98 -21.19 20.77
CA LYS A 62 -7.25 -20.63 20.31
C LYS A 62 -7.04 -19.27 19.64
N ASN A 63 -7.93 -18.95 18.69
CA ASN A 63 -8.02 -17.62 18.11
C ASN A 63 -9.04 -16.78 18.90
N ALA A 64 -8.69 -15.54 19.20
CA ALA A 64 -9.61 -14.58 19.76
C ALA A 64 -10.17 -13.68 18.66
N LEU A 65 -11.48 -13.49 18.62
CA LEU A 65 -12.17 -12.63 17.67
C LEU A 65 -13.04 -11.63 18.45
N CYS A 66 -12.99 -10.38 18.03
CA CYS A 66 -13.86 -9.32 18.52
C CYS A 66 -14.57 -8.64 17.35
N LEU A 67 -15.90 -8.67 17.36
CA LEU A 67 -16.70 -7.99 16.35
C LEU A 67 -16.86 -6.52 16.73
N LEU A 68 -16.44 -5.62 15.84
CA LEU A 68 -16.62 -4.18 15.98
C LEU A 68 -17.87 -3.77 15.19
N HIS A 69 -18.92 -3.37 15.88
CA HIS A 69 -20.22 -3.10 15.27
C HIS A 69 -20.33 -1.73 14.59
N SER A 70 -19.51 -0.77 14.98
CA SER A 70 -19.55 0.59 14.42
C SER A 70 -18.27 0.94 13.67
N ASN A 71 -18.40 1.79 12.64
CA ASN A 71 -17.25 2.31 11.91
C ASN A 71 -16.35 3.17 12.81
N LEU A 72 -16.93 3.86 13.80
CA LEU A 72 -16.19 4.67 14.75
C LEU A 72 -15.32 3.80 15.67
N ASP A 73 -15.87 2.70 16.19
CA ASP A 73 -15.11 1.76 17.01
C ASP A 73 -13.98 1.10 16.20
N ALA A 74 -14.28 0.70 14.97
CA ALA A 74 -13.29 0.13 14.07
C ALA A 74 -12.15 1.13 13.75
N PHE A 75 -12.45 2.41 13.63
CA PHE A 75 -11.44 3.46 13.46
C PHE A 75 -10.66 3.70 14.76
N ALA A 76 -11.35 3.81 15.89
CA ALA A 76 -10.74 4.04 17.19
C ALA A 76 -9.76 2.93 17.58
N VAL A 77 -10.10 1.66 17.34
CA VAL A 77 -9.22 0.52 17.58
C VAL A 77 -7.94 0.58 16.73
N ARG A 78 -8.04 0.98 15.45
CA ARG A 78 -6.85 1.16 14.59
C ARG A 78 -5.93 2.28 15.10
N VAL A 79 -6.52 3.40 15.52
CA VAL A 79 -5.78 4.51 16.14
C VAL A 79 -5.11 4.06 17.43
N ALA A 80 -5.84 3.36 18.29
CA ALA A 80 -5.31 2.82 19.55
C ALA A 80 -4.15 1.83 19.29
N ALA A 81 -4.28 0.95 18.31
CA ALA A 81 -3.23 0.01 17.90
C ALA A 81 -1.97 0.75 17.42
N ALA A 82 -2.12 1.78 16.59
CA ALA A 82 -0.99 2.60 16.13
C ALA A 82 -0.28 3.33 17.28
N ARG A 83 -1.03 3.82 18.25
CA ARG A 83 -0.49 4.47 19.46
C ARG A 83 0.21 3.49 20.40
N ALA A 84 -0.32 2.27 20.52
CA ALA A 84 0.23 1.22 21.39
C ALA A 84 1.41 0.47 20.74
N ALA A 85 1.62 0.61 19.43
CA ALA A 85 2.73 -0.04 18.75
C ALA A 85 4.06 0.40 19.34
N GLY A 86 4.90 -0.57 19.75
CA GLY A 86 6.20 -0.31 20.37
C GLY A 86 7.40 -0.72 19.52
N ARG A 87 7.25 -1.66 18.56
CA ARG A 87 8.36 -2.17 17.72
C ARG A 87 8.07 -2.05 16.24
N SER A 88 6.93 -2.57 15.81
CA SER A 88 6.52 -2.54 14.41
C SER A 88 5.03 -2.24 14.26
N LEU A 89 4.69 -1.64 13.14
CA LEU A 89 3.34 -1.35 12.73
C LEU A 89 3.22 -1.67 11.24
N ASP A 90 2.58 -2.79 10.93
CA ASP A 90 2.37 -3.25 9.56
C ASP A 90 0.93 -2.95 9.14
N LEU A 91 0.77 -2.13 8.11
CA LEU A 91 -0.51 -1.64 7.63
C LEU A 91 -0.69 -2.02 6.16
N MET A 92 -1.86 -2.56 5.84
CA MET A 92 -2.25 -2.85 4.46
C MET A 92 -3.63 -2.27 4.20
N TYR A 93 -3.74 -1.39 3.21
CA TYR A 93 -4.99 -0.75 2.85
C TYR A 93 -5.26 -0.84 1.35
N TYR A 94 -6.46 -1.25 1.00
CA TYR A 94 -6.98 -1.17 -0.36
C TYR A 94 -7.38 0.26 -0.72
N MET A 95 -8.08 0.96 0.18
CA MET A 95 -8.47 2.35 0.00
C MET A 95 -7.87 3.24 1.09
N TRP A 96 -7.27 4.34 0.67
CA TRP A 96 -6.80 5.39 1.56
C TRP A 96 -7.08 6.75 0.96
N ASN A 97 -8.11 7.41 1.47
CA ASN A 97 -8.52 8.73 1.00
C ASN A 97 -7.82 9.83 1.80
N ALA A 98 -7.59 10.98 1.15
CA ALA A 98 -7.07 12.19 1.80
C ALA A 98 -8.17 12.95 2.58
N ASP A 99 -9.16 12.23 3.12
CA ASP A 99 -10.24 12.75 3.95
C ASP A 99 -9.79 12.91 5.42
N LEU A 100 -10.73 13.25 6.30
CA LEU A 100 -10.45 13.44 7.72
C LEU A 100 -9.88 12.17 8.37
N THR A 101 -10.47 11.01 8.09
CA THR A 101 -10.07 9.73 8.69
C THR A 101 -8.69 9.29 8.19
N GLY A 102 -8.43 9.42 6.88
CA GLY A 102 -7.13 9.11 6.31
C GLY A 102 -6.00 10.02 6.83
N ARG A 103 -6.28 11.32 7.00
CA ARG A 103 -5.31 12.26 7.58
C ARG A 103 -5.04 12.00 9.06
N LEU A 104 -6.08 11.70 9.84
CA LEU A 104 -5.93 11.35 11.26
C LEU A 104 -5.11 10.06 11.40
N MET A 105 -5.42 9.02 10.61
CA MET A 105 -4.66 7.77 10.65
C MET A 105 -3.20 7.97 10.22
N MET A 106 -2.94 8.76 9.18
CA MET A 106 -1.58 9.07 8.74
C MET A 106 -0.79 9.80 9.83
N ARG A 107 -1.41 10.71 10.54
CA ARG A 107 -0.78 11.39 11.68
C ARG A 107 -0.35 10.38 12.77
N GLU A 108 -1.18 9.40 13.09
CA GLU A 108 -0.83 8.37 14.08
C GLU A 108 0.28 7.43 13.55
N VAL A 109 0.30 7.13 12.25
CA VAL A 109 1.36 6.37 11.58
C VAL A 109 2.70 7.10 11.68
N ILE A 110 2.73 8.39 11.33
CA ILE A 110 3.94 9.22 11.44
C ILE A 110 4.39 9.32 12.90
N ALA A 111 3.46 9.60 13.82
CA ALA A 111 3.76 9.66 15.24
C ALA A 111 4.31 8.33 15.81
N ALA A 112 3.88 7.18 15.29
CA ALA A 112 4.49 5.90 15.64
C ALA A 112 5.93 5.80 15.12
N ALA A 113 6.17 6.20 13.88
CA ALA A 113 7.51 6.22 13.29
C ALA A 113 8.47 7.18 14.02
N ASP A 114 7.97 8.36 14.44
CA ASP A 114 8.73 9.34 15.24
C ASP A 114 9.16 8.75 16.60
N ARG A 115 8.37 7.84 17.16
CA ARG A 115 8.73 7.09 18.39
C ARG A 115 9.75 5.97 18.16
N GLY A 116 10.22 5.77 16.93
CA GLY A 116 11.16 4.70 16.56
C GLY A 116 10.48 3.38 16.16
N VAL A 117 9.16 3.34 16.06
CA VAL A 117 8.43 2.16 15.58
C VAL A 117 8.72 1.95 14.09
N ARG A 118 9.13 0.74 13.70
CA ARG A 118 9.27 0.38 12.29
C ARG A 118 7.89 0.27 11.64
N VAL A 119 7.59 1.16 10.73
CA VAL A 119 6.32 1.19 10.00
C VAL A 119 6.49 0.61 8.61
N ARG A 120 5.61 -0.34 8.22
CA ARG A 120 5.46 -0.78 6.84
C ARG A 120 4.04 -0.48 6.37
N LEU A 121 3.94 0.23 5.27
CA LEU A 121 2.67 0.66 4.71
C LEU A 121 2.54 0.14 3.27
N LEU A 122 1.64 -0.81 3.05
CA LEU A 122 1.28 -1.32 1.73
C LEU A 122 -0.06 -0.74 1.30
N LEU A 123 -0.06 0.03 0.23
CA LEU A 123 -1.25 0.68 -0.30
C LEU A 123 -1.54 0.22 -1.73
N ASP A 124 -2.82 0.00 -2.05
CA ASP A 124 -3.21 -0.22 -3.45
C ASP A 124 -3.27 1.13 -4.18
N ASP A 125 -2.48 1.26 -5.25
CA ASP A 125 -2.38 2.50 -6.01
C ASP A 125 -3.70 2.94 -6.67
N LEU A 126 -4.61 2.00 -6.91
CA LEU A 126 -5.93 2.30 -7.48
C LEU A 126 -6.88 2.92 -6.45
N GLY A 127 -6.74 2.53 -5.20
CA GLY A 127 -7.59 2.95 -4.08
C GLY A 127 -7.05 4.13 -3.28
N VAL A 128 -5.95 4.75 -3.71
CA VAL A 128 -5.30 5.84 -2.95
C VAL A 128 -5.39 7.16 -3.67
N SER A 129 -5.92 8.18 -2.99
CA SER A 129 -6.02 9.55 -3.50
C SER A 129 -4.93 10.46 -2.90
N MET A 130 -3.67 10.08 -3.06
CA MET A 130 -2.51 10.89 -2.66
C MET A 130 -1.61 11.17 -3.85
N SER A 131 -0.98 12.36 -3.88
CA SER A 131 0.00 12.71 -4.91
C SER A 131 1.35 12.05 -4.66
N ASP A 132 2.18 11.90 -5.71
CA ASP A 132 3.52 11.34 -5.61
C ASP A 132 4.40 12.12 -4.63
N ARG A 133 4.21 13.44 -4.53
CA ARG A 133 4.90 14.28 -3.54
C ARG A 133 4.64 13.82 -2.11
N ILE A 134 3.39 13.48 -1.79
CA ILE A 134 3.02 13.00 -0.44
C ILE A 134 3.64 11.61 -0.21
N PHE A 135 3.61 10.72 -1.20
CA PHE A 135 4.26 9.41 -1.09
C PHE A 135 5.76 9.54 -0.80
N HIS A 136 6.46 10.38 -1.57
CA HIS A 136 7.88 10.62 -1.36
C HIS A 136 8.17 11.23 0.01
N ALA A 137 7.34 12.17 0.47
CA ALA A 137 7.50 12.76 1.79
C ALA A 137 7.33 11.73 2.92
N ILE A 138 6.37 10.81 2.80
CA ILE A 138 6.16 9.74 3.77
C ILE A 138 7.30 8.72 3.72
N ASP A 139 7.70 8.27 2.53
CA ASP A 139 8.77 7.27 2.33
C ASP A 139 10.17 7.81 2.68
N SER A 140 10.33 9.13 2.77
CA SER A 140 11.58 9.75 3.22
C SER A 140 11.82 9.64 4.73
N HIS A 141 10.80 9.26 5.50
CA HIS A 141 10.96 9.05 6.93
C HIS A 141 11.78 7.76 7.21
N PRO A 142 12.84 7.80 8.04
CA PRO A 142 13.76 6.68 8.21
C PRO A 142 13.11 5.41 8.74
N ASN A 143 12.01 5.52 9.47
CA ASN A 143 11.29 4.39 10.06
C ASN A 143 10.04 3.99 9.28
N ILE A 144 9.75 4.58 8.11
CA ILE A 144 8.61 4.23 7.27
C ILE A 144 9.10 3.59 5.97
N GLU A 145 8.59 2.41 5.67
CA GLU A 145 8.72 1.74 4.38
C GLU A 145 7.34 1.73 3.71
N LEU A 146 7.17 2.55 2.66
CA LEU A 146 5.93 2.62 1.91
C LEU A 146 6.08 1.84 0.60
N ARG A 147 5.13 0.97 0.32
CA ARG A 147 5.04 0.21 -0.93
C ARG A 147 3.68 0.35 -1.56
N LEU A 148 3.68 0.39 -2.89
CA LEU A 148 2.46 0.40 -3.67
C LEU A 148 2.21 -0.98 -4.28
N PHE A 149 1.01 -1.49 -4.10
CA PHE A 149 0.49 -2.62 -4.83
C PHE A 149 -0.16 -2.10 -6.13
N ASN A 150 -0.04 -2.82 -7.23
CA ASN A 150 -0.52 -2.42 -8.56
C ASN A 150 -0.10 -0.99 -8.99
N PRO A 151 1.17 -0.58 -8.89
CA PRO A 151 1.55 0.79 -9.16
C PRO A 151 1.23 1.19 -10.61
N THR A 152 0.54 2.31 -10.78
CA THR A 152 0.28 2.94 -12.08
C THR A 152 1.39 3.94 -12.40
N ARG A 153 1.80 4.02 -13.68
CA ARG A 153 2.92 4.88 -14.09
C ARG A 153 2.50 6.32 -14.34
N ALA A 154 1.24 6.50 -14.70
CA ALA A 154 0.69 7.79 -15.12
C ALA A 154 -0.32 8.29 -14.10
N ARG A 155 0.09 8.45 -12.82
CA ARG A 155 -0.79 8.86 -11.73
C ARG A 155 -1.38 10.26 -11.93
N GLU A 156 -0.61 11.17 -12.52
CA GLU A 156 -1.01 12.57 -12.71
C GLU A 156 -1.83 12.80 -14.00
N ASN A 157 -1.77 11.87 -14.96
CA ASN A 157 -2.48 12.01 -16.23
C ASN A 157 -3.61 10.98 -16.36
N MET A 158 -4.85 11.45 -16.20
CA MET A 158 -6.05 10.58 -16.23
C MET A 158 -6.21 9.78 -17.51
N LEU A 159 -5.84 10.35 -18.68
CA LEU A 159 -5.94 9.65 -19.97
C LEU A 159 -4.93 8.50 -20.06
N HIS A 160 -3.67 8.75 -19.69
CA HIS A 160 -2.65 7.71 -19.64
C HIS A 160 -2.96 6.65 -18.61
N ARG A 161 -3.47 7.04 -17.42
CA ARG A 161 -3.92 6.13 -16.38
C ARG A 161 -5.07 5.24 -16.86
N GLY A 162 -6.08 5.82 -17.52
CA GLY A 162 -7.19 5.05 -18.09
C GLY A 162 -6.73 4.05 -19.15
N MET A 163 -5.81 4.45 -20.03
CA MET A 163 -5.25 3.57 -21.06
C MET A 163 -4.39 2.47 -20.45
N GLU A 164 -3.58 2.77 -19.45
CA GLU A 164 -2.79 1.77 -18.72
C GLU A 164 -3.70 0.75 -18.02
N LEU A 165 -4.77 1.18 -17.37
CA LEU A 165 -5.76 0.31 -16.73
C LEU A 165 -6.46 -0.61 -17.73
N LEU A 166 -6.88 -0.09 -18.89
CA LEU A 166 -7.47 -0.90 -19.97
C LEU A 166 -6.50 -1.98 -20.47
N LEU A 167 -5.24 -1.63 -20.67
CA LEU A 167 -4.22 -2.57 -21.16
C LEU A 167 -3.81 -3.60 -20.10
N ARG A 168 -3.96 -3.28 -18.82
CA ARG A 168 -3.59 -4.13 -17.67
C ARG A 168 -4.78 -4.80 -17.00
N PHE A 169 -6.01 -4.63 -17.53
CA PHE A 169 -7.26 -5.10 -16.90
C PHE A 169 -7.21 -6.57 -16.41
N ARG A 170 -6.51 -7.44 -17.11
CA ARG A 170 -6.32 -8.85 -16.72
C ARG A 170 -5.26 -9.08 -15.64
N SER A 171 -4.38 -8.14 -15.37
CA SER A 171 -3.27 -8.29 -14.42
C SER A 171 -3.51 -7.59 -13.07
N VAL A 172 -4.44 -6.65 -13.02
CA VAL A 172 -4.76 -5.84 -11.83
C VAL A 172 -5.55 -6.63 -10.78
N ASN A 173 -6.26 -7.69 -11.19
CA ASN A 173 -7.12 -8.49 -10.31
C ASN A 173 -6.56 -9.88 -9.98
N ARG A 174 -5.24 -10.06 -9.99
CA ARG A 174 -4.59 -11.32 -9.59
C ARG A 174 -3.77 -11.17 -8.34
#